data_89545d567fe0a6c93c93bfc5554fcae9
#
_entry.id   89545d567fe0a6c93c93bfc5554fcae9
#
_cell.length_a   1.000
_cell.length_b   1.000
_cell.length_c   1.000
_cell.angle_alpha   90.00
_cell.angle_beta   90.00
_cell.angle_gamma   90.00
#
_symmetry.space_group_name_H-M   'P 1'
#
loop_
_entity.id
_entity.type
_entity.pdbx_description
1 polymer ?
#
loop_
_entity_poly.entity_id
_entity_poly.type
_entity_poly.pdbx_seq_one_letter_code
_entity_poly.pdbx_strand_id
1 'polypeptide(L)'
;MNTYLKAMGITEWVRRDGFLPAVAISEPYQEIATTEENTLSIAPVISYEENPIIASETPSTNLPEDSREQFILSLDWNNLEQRVKICTDCPLHEQRTNTVFGVGSQKAKWLILGEAPGQEEDKQGEPFVGRAGQLLNSMLFAIGLQRHDIFIANTVKCRPPNNRDPHPTEILSCAPFLARQIELLQPRLILILGKVAVRRLLQKEDALGKLRGKIHEYQSIPVVITYHPAYLLRSPSEKAKAWEDLQFALSVASPI
;
A
#
# COMPACT_ATOMS: atom_id res chain seq x y z
N MET A 1 17.13 -26.71 -2.44
CA MET A 1 16.11 -25.74 -2.85
C MET A 1 16.24 -24.51 -1.93
N ASN A 2 16.47 -23.33 -2.49
CA ASN A 2 16.69 -22.12 -1.71
C ASN A 2 15.38 -21.75 -0.99
N THR A 3 15.39 -21.76 0.34
CA THR A 3 14.23 -21.49 1.20
C THR A 3 13.58 -20.12 0.91
N TYR A 4 14.40 -19.15 0.48
CA TYR A 4 13.94 -17.79 0.15
C TYR A 4 13.11 -17.73 -1.13
N LEU A 5 13.52 -18.45 -2.19
CA LEU A 5 12.76 -18.51 -3.44
C LEU A 5 11.41 -19.19 -3.23
N LYS A 6 11.36 -20.23 -2.37
CA LYS A 6 10.12 -20.90 -1.98
C LYS A 6 9.15 -19.95 -1.26
N ALA A 7 9.66 -19.09 -0.37
CA ALA A 7 8.84 -18.10 0.36
C ALA A 7 8.15 -17.10 -0.58
N MET A 8 8.80 -16.74 -1.69
CA MET A 8 8.22 -15.89 -2.74
C MET A 8 7.33 -16.65 -3.73
N GLY A 9 7.18 -17.96 -3.58
CA GLY A 9 6.47 -18.81 -4.52
C GLY A 9 7.14 -18.90 -5.89
N ILE A 10 8.48 -18.79 -5.93
CA ILE A 10 9.28 -18.97 -7.13
C ILE A 10 9.71 -20.44 -7.19
N THR A 11 9.30 -21.15 -8.24
CA THR A 11 9.71 -22.54 -8.47
C THR A 11 11.05 -22.55 -9.19
N GLU A 12 12.07 -23.12 -8.55
CA GLU A 12 13.38 -23.34 -9.14
C GLU A 12 13.34 -24.66 -9.91
N TRP A 13 13.48 -24.59 -11.23
CA TRP A 13 13.57 -25.77 -12.08
C TRP A 13 15.00 -26.25 -12.13
N VAL A 14 15.29 -27.34 -11.43
CA VAL A 14 16.58 -28.05 -11.53
C VAL A 14 16.45 -29.14 -12.58
N ARG A 15 17.37 -29.17 -13.56
CA ARG A 15 17.42 -30.23 -14.58
C ARG A 15 17.63 -31.55 -13.86
N ARG A 16 16.66 -32.46 -13.92
CA ARG A 16 16.85 -33.83 -13.45
C ARG A 16 17.44 -34.66 -14.57
N ASP A 17 18.63 -35.11 -14.37
CA ASP A 17 19.18 -36.23 -15.15
C ASP A 17 18.51 -37.51 -14.60
N GLY A 18 17.50 -38.03 -15.30
CA GLY A 18 16.74 -39.23 -14.88
C GLY A 18 15.25 -39.13 -15.08
N PHE A 19 14.78 -39.72 -16.14
CA PHE A 19 13.37 -39.81 -16.56
C PHE A 19 12.55 -40.66 -15.57
N LEU A 20 11.43 -40.11 -15.05
CA LEU A 20 10.30 -40.89 -14.56
C LEU A 20 8.99 -40.34 -15.18
N PRO A 21 8.03 -41.23 -15.55
CA PRO A 21 6.88 -40.83 -16.35
C PRO A 21 5.85 -40.03 -15.54
N ALA A 22 5.13 -39.17 -16.26
CA ALA A 22 4.05 -38.34 -15.75
C ALA A 22 2.93 -39.18 -15.12
N VAL A 23 2.59 -38.88 -13.87
CA VAL A 23 1.32 -39.29 -13.27
C VAL A 23 0.29 -38.20 -13.58
N ALA A 24 -0.72 -38.57 -14.35
CA ALA A 24 -1.87 -37.72 -14.63
C ALA A 24 -2.67 -37.48 -13.35
N ILE A 25 -2.84 -36.23 -12.99
CA ILE A 25 -3.79 -35.83 -11.93
C ILE A 25 -5.09 -35.47 -12.65
N SER A 26 -6.02 -36.39 -12.59
CA SER A 26 -7.42 -36.18 -12.95
C SER A 26 -8.23 -36.07 -11.65
N GLU A 27 -8.70 -34.87 -11.34
CA GLU A 27 -9.94 -34.72 -10.56
C GLU A 27 -10.61 -33.38 -10.93
N PRO A 28 -11.93 -33.40 -11.14
CA PRO A 28 -12.67 -32.26 -11.65
C PRO A 28 -13.12 -31.33 -10.51
N TYR A 29 -13.05 -30.05 -10.83
CA TYR A 29 -13.60 -28.95 -10.03
C TYR A 29 -15.14 -29.08 -10.00
N GLN A 30 -15.74 -29.23 -8.84
CA GLN A 30 -17.19 -29.15 -8.67
C GLN A 30 -17.62 -27.69 -8.54
N GLU A 31 -18.46 -27.26 -9.47
CA GLU A 31 -19.26 -26.04 -9.39
C GLU A 31 -20.30 -26.20 -8.29
N ILE A 32 -20.30 -25.25 -7.34
CA ILE A 32 -21.40 -25.11 -6.38
C ILE A 32 -22.43 -24.18 -6.99
N ALA A 33 -23.59 -24.77 -7.28
CA ALA A 33 -24.78 -24.13 -7.82
C ALA A 33 -25.36 -23.12 -6.80
N THR A 34 -25.73 -21.96 -7.32
CA THR A 34 -26.56 -20.95 -6.64
C THR A 34 -28.03 -21.42 -6.62
N THR A 35 -28.66 -21.41 -5.47
CA THR A 35 -30.13 -21.43 -5.31
C THR A 35 -30.53 -20.43 -4.22
N GLU A 36 -31.36 -19.59 -4.67
CA GLU A 36 -32.73 -19.18 -4.27
C GLU A 36 -32.92 -18.00 -3.35
N GLU A 37 -33.73 -17.15 -3.91
CA GLU A 37 -34.50 -16.03 -3.40
C GLU A 37 -35.12 -16.25 -2.01
N ASN A 38 -35.10 -15.21 -1.18
CA ASN A 38 -36.10 -15.07 -0.15
C ASN A 38 -36.54 -13.60 -0.03
N THR A 39 -37.75 -13.37 -0.54
CA THR A 39 -38.56 -12.18 -0.33
C THR A 39 -39.11 -12.17 1.10
N LEU A 40 -38.91 -11.09 1.85
CA LEU A 40 -39.73 -10.81 3.02
C LEU A 40 -39.82 -9.30 3.31
N SER A 41 -41.02 -8.81 3.05
CA SER A 41 -41.90 -8.09 4.00
C SER A 41 -41.48 -6.73 4.51
N ILE A 42 -42.23 -5.77 3.99
CA ILE A 42 -42.32 -4.37 4.40
C ILE A 42 -43.01 -4.30 5.79
N ALA A 43 -42.43 -3.59 6.74
CA ALA A 43 -43.07 -3.16 7.97
C ALA A 43 -42.89 -1.63 8.17
N PRO A 44 -43.75 -0.92 8.96
CA PRO A 44 -44.28 0.36 8.59
C PRO A 44 -43.44 1.56 9.00
N VAL A 45 -43.61 2.65 8.26
CA VAL A 45 -43.09 3.99 8.46
C VAL A 45 -43.62 4.58 9.78
N ILE A 46 -42.70 4.93 10.69
CA ILE A 46 -42.98 5.78 11.85
C ILE A 46 -42.55 7.19 11.48
N SER A 47 -43.54 8.10 11.44
CA SER A 47 -43.33 9.51 11.26
C SER A 47 -42.74 10.14 12.53
N TYR A 48 -41.58 10.78 12.41
CA TYR A 48 -41.03 11.65 13.45
C TYR A 48 -41.21 13.11 13.06
N GLU A 49 -41.77 13.86 13.98
CA GLU A 49 -41.95 15.31 13.90
C GLU A 49 -40.59 16.04 13.89
N GLU A 50 -40.49 17.01 12.99
CA GLU A 50 -39.33 17.88 12.88
C GLU A 50 -39.24 18.86 14.05
N ASN A 51 -38.23 18.72 14.89
CA ASN A 51 -37.77 19.81 15.76
C ASN A 51 -36.69 20.62 15.04
N PRO A 52 -36.72 21.95 15.07
CA PRO A 52 -35.72 22.77 14.41
C PRO A 52 -34.37 22.67 15.15
N ILE A 53 -33.40 22.04 14.52
CA ILE A 53 -32.01 22.02 14.99
C ILE A 53 -31.40 23.39 14.68
N ILE A 54 -31.03 24.10 15.71
CA ILE A 54 -30.20 25.30 15.66
C ILE A 54 -28.90 24.91 14.94
N ALA A 55 -28.68 25.54 13.80
CA ALA A 55 -27.45 25.39 13.05
C ALA A 55 -26.25 25.91 13.88
N SER A 56 -25.50 25.01 14.47
CA SER A 56 -24.15 25.34 14.95
C SER A 56 -23.24 25.43 13.75
N GLU A 57 -22.91 26.64 13.35
CA GLU A 57 -21.86 26.90 12.35
C GLU A 57 -20.53 26.34 12.86
N THR A 58 -20.12 25.19 12.34
CA THR A 58 -18.73 24.73 12.45
C THR A 58 -17.89 25.64 11.57
N PRO A 59 -16.87 26.32 12.11
CA PRO A 59 -16.00 27.13 11.28
C PRO A 59 -15.24 26.20 10.33
N SER A 60 -15.58 26.25 9.05
CA SER A 60 -14.79 25.72 7.96
C SER A 60 -13.51 26.55 7.87
N THR A 61 -12.49 26.17 8.62
CA THR A 61 -11.14 26.76 8.53
C THR A 61 -10.46 26.23 7.27
N ASN A 62 -10.80 26.78 6.12
CA ASN A 62 -9.96 26.75 4.93
C ASN A 62 -8.75 27.65 5.17
N LEU A 63 -7.73 27.12 5.85
CA LEU A 63 -6.42 27.75 5.89
C LEU A 63 -5.86 27.80 4.45
N PRO A 64 -5.13 28.86 4.04
CA PRO A 64 -4.39 28.89 2.78
C PRO A 64 -3.54 27.62 2.64
N GLU A 65 -3.41 27.06 1.44
CA GLU A 65 -2.69 25.78 1.22
C GLU A 65 -1.28 25.80 1.84
N ASP A 66 -0.55 26.88 1.72
CA ASP A 66 0.77 27.07 2.34
C ASP A 66 0.73 26.95 3.88
N SER A 67 -0.30 27.49 4.53
CA SER A 67 -0.43 27.40 5.99
C SER A 67 -0.80 26.01 6.49
N ARG A 68 -1.58 25.25 5.69
CA ARG A 68 -1.93 23.86 5.98
C ARG A 68 -0.71 22.94 5.88
N GLU A 69 0.06 23.07 4.82
CA GLU A 69 1.27 22.28 4.61
C GLU A 69 2.28 22.53 5.74
N GLN A 70 2.56 23.79 6.05
CA GLN A 70 3.45 24.17 7.15
C GLN A 70 2.98 23.62 8.49
N PHE A 71 1.66 23.65 8.75
CA PHE A 71 1.09 23.05 9.96
C PHE A 71 1.36 21.55 10.00
N ILE A 72 1.08 20.80 8.93
CA ILE A 72 1.31 19.35 8.87
C ILE A 72 2.80 19.03 9.07
N LEU A 73 3.69 19.80 8.45
CA LEU A 73 5.14 19.63 8.55
C LEU A 73 5.70 19.98 9.95
N SER A 74 4.95 20.67 10.79
CA SER A 74 5.34 20.94 12.19
C SER A 74 4.94 19.85 13.18
N LEU A 75 4.04 18.90 12.79
CA LEU A 75 3.49 17.90 13.69
C LEU A 75 4.54 16.85 14.07
N ASP A 76 4.51 16.38 15.31
CA ASP A 76 5.18 15.16 15.73
C ASP A 76 4.41 13.91 15.21
N TRP A 77 4.95 12.72 15.48
CA TRP A 77 4.37 11.48 14.96
C TRP A 77 2.93 11.22 15.43
N ASN A 78 2.66 11.40 16.70
CA ASN A 78 1.34 11.12 17.27
C ASN A 78 0.29 12.13 16.77
N ASN A 79 0.63 13.41 16.75
CA ASN A 79 -0.24 14.47 16.23
C ASN A 79 -0.47 14.31 14.72
N LEU A 80 0.55 13.88 13.96
CA LEU A 80 0.42 13.59 12.54
C LEU A 80 -0.57 12.44 12.29
N GLU A 81 -0.48 11.36 13.05
CA GLU A 81 -1.42 10.23 12.96
C GLU A 81 -2.85 10.66 13.27
N GLN A 82 -3.06 11.42 14.35
CA GLN A 82 -4.39 11.95 14.70
C GLN A 82 -4.92 12.87 13.60
N ARG A 83 -4.08 13.74 13.04
CA ARG A 83 -4.49 14.63 11.94
C ARG A 83 -4.90 13.85 10.68
N VAL A 84 -4.20 12.77 10.35
CA VAL A 84 -4.58 11.87 9.24
C VAL A 84 -5.93 11.20 9.54
N LYS A 85 -6.15 10.74 10.77
CA LYS A 85 -7.37 10.03 11.17
C LYS A 85 -8.64 10.86 10.93
N ILE A 86 -8.58 12.17 11.20
CA ILE A 86 -9.72 13.10 11.05
C ILE A 86 -9.69 13.90 9.75
N CYS A 87 -8.75 13.59 8.82
CA CYS A 87 -8.53 14.36 7.61
C CYS A 87 -9.75 14.33 6.67
N THR A 88 -10.18 15.48 6.18
CA THR A 88 -11.27 15.66 5.20
C THR A 88 -10.82 16.50 4.00
N ASP A 89 -9.54 16.61 3.74
CA ASP A 89 -8.93 17.56 2.80
C ASP A 89 -9.07 17.16 1.32
N CYS A 90 -9.67 16.00 1.00
CA CYS A 90 -9.94 15.56 -0.37
C CYS A 90 -11.16 14.62 -0.40
N PRO A 91 -11.81 14.41 -1.56
CA PRO A 91 -13.04 13.60 -1.66
C PRO A 91 -12.92 12.14 -1.21
N LEU A 92 -11.70 11.60 -1.07
CA LEU A 92 -11.52 10.22 -0.59
C LEU A 92 -12.04 10.01 0.84
N HIS A 93 -12.24 11.07 1.62
CA HIS A 93 -12.77 10.94 2.98
C HIS A 93 -14.24 10.48 3.01
N GLU A 94 -15.02 10.77 1.97
CA GLU A 94 -16.46 10.51 1.94
C GLU A 94 -16.82 9.03 1.89
N GLN A 95 -15.96 8.20 1.28
CA GLN A 95 -16.25 6.79 1.03
C GLN A 95 -15.32 5.81 1.76
N ARG A 96 -14.35 6.31 2.51
CA ARG A 96 -13.47 5.44 3.31
C ARG A 96 -14.18 4.94 4.56
N THR A 97 -13.82 3.76 5.02
CA THR A 97 -14.17 3.25 6.35
C THR A 97 -13.15 3.75 7.38
N ASN A 98 -11.87 3.58 7.08
CA ASN A 98 -10.76 4.03 7.91
C ASN A 98 -9.70 4.76 7.07
N THR A 99 -8.93 5.62 7.75
CA THR A 99 -7.64 6.04 7.21
C THR A 99 -6.58 4.98 7.45
N VAL A 100 -5.62 4.89 6.55
CA VAL A 100 -4.48 3.98 6.65
C VAL A 100 -3.21 4.81 6.76
N PHE A 101 -2.81 5.11 8.00
CA PHE A 101 -1.66 5.97 8.28
C PHE A 101 -0.35 5.31 7.83
N GLY A 102 -0.15 4.07 8.23
CA GLY A 102 1.04 3.26 8.05
C GLY A 102 1.22 2.33 9.24
N VAL A 103 2.16 1.39 9.14
CA VAL A 103 2.44 0.41 10.20
C VAL A 103 3.92 0.06 10.25
N GLY A 104 4.44 -0.20 11.44
CA GLY A 104 5.81 -0.64 11.66
C GLY A 104 6.57 0.26 12.64
N SER A 105 7.89 0.12 12.67
CA SER A 105 8.75 0.86 13.59
C SER A 105 8.90 2.33 13.18
N GLN A 106 8.69 3.25 14.11
CA GLN A 106 9.01 4.68 13.91
C GLN A 106 10.54 4.96 13.82
N LYS A 107 11.37 3.94 14.06
CA LYS A 107 12.84 3.99 13.91
C LYS A 107 13.32 3.11 12.77
N ALA A 108 12.39 2.70 11.89
CA ALA A 108 12.71 1.81 10.78
C ALA A 108 13.74 2.44 9.84
N LYS A 109 14.68 1.62 9.38
CA LYS A 109 15.67 2.04 8.38
C LYS A 109 15.15 1.90 6.95
N TRP A 110 14.05 1.18 6.77
CA TRP A 110 13.39 0.96 5.49
C TRP A 110 11.98 1.52 5.51
N LEU A 111 11.65 2.34 4.52
CA LEU A 111 10.28 2.71 4.19
C LEU A 111 9.83 1.90 2.98
N ILE A 112 8.77 1.13 3.12
CA ILE A 112 8.09 0.45 2.02
C ILE A 112 6.91 1.32 1.60
N LEU A 113 6.92 1.80 0.36
CA LEU A 113 5.94 2.76 -0.12
C LEU A 113 5.08 2.16 -1.23
N GLY A 114 3.79 2.00 -0.96
CA GLY A 114 2.76 1.64 -1.92
C GLY A 114 1.98 2.84 -2.45
N GLU A 115 0.94 2.56 -3.23
CA GLU A 115 0.09 3.57 -3.88
C GLU A 115 -1.02 4.06 -2.97
N ALA A 116 -1.97 3.21 -2.65
CA ALA A 116 -3.18 3.52 -1.91
C ALA A 116 -3.69 2.30 -1.14
N PRO A 117 -4.52 2.49 -0.10
CA PRO A 117 -5.22 1.39 0.55
C PRO A 117 -6.21 0.69 -0.39
N GLY A 118 -6.28 -0.62 -0.32
CA GLY A 118 -7.32 -1.44 -0.92
C GLY A 118 -8.51 -1.65 0.05
N GLN A 119 -9.43 -2.53 -0.33
CA GLN A 119 -10.65 -2.78 0.44
C GLN A 119 -10.37 -3.38 1.83
N GLU A 120 -9.45 -4.33 1.93
CA GLU A 120 -9.14 -4.95 3.22
C GLU A 120 -8.36 -4.00 4.13
N GLU A 121 -7.50 -3.18 3.55
CA GLU A 121 -6.75 -2.14 4.24
C GLU A 121 -7.69 -1.05 4.80
N ASP A 122 -8.69 -0.63 4.02
CA ASP A 122 -9.71 0.33 4.45
C ASP A 122 -10.56 -0.19 5.61
N LYS A 123 -10.90 -1.49 5.61
CA LYS A 123 -11.64 -2.13 6.71
C LYS A 123 -10.83 -2.22 8.00
N GLN A 124 -9.53 -2.53 7.89
CA GLN A 124 -8.66 -2.82 9.04
C GLN A 124 -7.87 -1.60 9.52
N GLY A 125 -7.74 -0.55 8.70
CA GLY A 125 -6.92 0.62 9.01
C GLY A 125 -5.40 0.40 8.90
N GLU A 126 -4.97 -0.75 8.37
CA GLU A 126 -3.55 -1.09 8.20
C GLU A 126 -3.17 -1.31 6.73
N PRO A 127 -1.97 -0.90 6.29
CA PRO A 127 -1.52 -1.11 4.92
C PRO A 127 -1.14 -2.55 4.65
N PHE A 128 -1.40 -3.04 3.43
CA PHE A 128 -0.97 -4.36 2.95
C PHE A 128 -1.39 -5.53 3.86
N VAL A 129 -2.68 -5.63 4.18
CA VAL A 129 -3.28 -6.75 4.94
C VAL A 129 -3.95 -7.79 4.05
N GLY A 130 -4.37 -7.43 2.83
CA GLY A 130 -4.97 -8.32 1.86
C GLY A 130 -3.97 -9.28 1.19
N ARG A 131 -4.39 -9.97 0.11
CA ARG A 131 -3.57 -10.94 -0.64
C ARG A 131 -2.23 -10.36 -1.13
N ALA A 132 -2.24 -9.10 -1.58
CA ALA A 132 -1.02 -8.40 -1.99
C ALA A 132 -0.06 -8.19 -0.80
N GLY A 133 -0.62 -7.91 0.38
CA GLY A 133 0.14 -7.77 1.62
C GLY A 133 0.76 -9.08 2.09
N GLN A 134 0.06 -10.20 1.94
CA GLN A 134 0.61 -11.53 2.25
C GLN A 134 1.83 -11.85 1.38
N LEU A 135 1.75 -11.52 0.07
CA LEU A 135 2.92 -11.65 -0.80
C LEU A 135 4.05 -10.69 -0.39
N LEU A 136 3.73 -9.44 -0.03
CA LEU A 136 4.74 -8.51 0.47
C LEU A 136 5.44 -9.06 1.72
N ASN A 137 4.70 -9.63 2.66
CA ASN A 137 5.30 -10.26 3.85
C ASN A 137 6.27 -11.39 3.48
N SER A 138 5.90 -12.22 2.48
CA SER A 138 6.78 -13.28 1.98
C SER A 138 8.03 -12.73 1.28
N MET A 139 7.88 -11.62 0.54
CA MET A 139 8.99 -10.93 -0.12
C MET A 139 9.97 -10.35 0.90
N LEU A 140 9.47 -9.69 1.94
CA LEU A 140 10.27 -9.14 3.03
C LEU A 140 10.98 -10.24 3.82
N PHE A 141 10.26 -11.29 4.19
CA PHE A 141 10.82 -12.44 4.87
C PHE A 141 11.95 -13.09 4.06
N ALA A 142 11.82 -13.17 2.73
CA ALA A 142 12.85 -13.72 1.85
C ALA A 142 14.18 -12.96 1.90
N ILE A 143 14.16 -11.67 2.27
CA ILE A 143 15.35 -10.83 2.46
C ILE A 143 15.70 -10.62 3.94
N GLY A 144 15.10 -11.39 4.85
CA GLY A 144 15.41 -11.35 6.28
C GLY A 144 14.76 -10.20 7.05
N LEU A 145 13.76 -9.52 6.48
CA LEU A 145 13.03 -8.43 7.12
C LEU A 145 11.64 -8.88 7.55
N GLN A 146 11.15 -8.33 8.66
CA GLN A 146 9.79 -8.51 9.15
C GLN A 146 9.04 -7.17 9.21
N ARG A 147 7.71 -7.22 9.31
CA ARG A 147 6.90 -6.00 9.34
C ARG A 147 7.26 -5.03 10.46
N HIS A 148 7.71 -5.53 11.59
CA HIS A 148 8.11 -4.71 12.74
C HIS A 148 9.50 -4.07 12.59
N ASP A 149 10.33 -4.52 11.64
CA ASP A 149 11.66 -3.95 11.37
C ASP A 149 11.61 -2.74 10.43
N ILE A 150 10.50 -2.60 9.70
CA ILE A 150 10.31 -1.63 8.63
C ILE A 150 9.12 -0.73 8.94
N PHE A 151 8.95 0.32 8.14
CA PHE A 151 7.71 1.10 8.12
C PHE A 151 7.04 0.95 6.74
N ILE A 152 5.75 0.63 6.72
CA ILE A 152 4.97 0.45 5.50
C ILE A 152 3.92 1.56 5.43
N ALA A 153 3.88 2.28 4.31
CA ALA A 153 2.89 3.33 4.07
C ALA A 153 2.45 3.36 2.59
N ASN A 154 1.43 4.15 2.31
CA ASN A 154 0.99 4.46 0.96
C ASN A 154 1.10 5.97 0.68
N THR A 155 1.13 6.34 -0.61
CA THR A 155 1.18 7.74 -1.04
C THR A 155 -0.09 8.49 -0.66
N VAL A 156 -1.25 7.82 -0.66
CA VAL A 156 -2.50 8.36 -0.10
C VAL A 156 -2.96 7.53 1.09
N LYS A 157 -3.68 8.17 2.04
CA LYS A 157 -4.07 7.54 3.30
C LYS A 157 -5.51 7.02 3.30
N CYS A 158 -6.24 7.23 2.22
CA CYS A 158 -7.62 6.81 2.05
C CYS A 158 -7.77 5.95 0.81
N ARG A 159 -8.70 4.99 0.85
CA ARG A 159 -9.02 4.11 -0.28
C ARG A 159 -9.75 4.89 -1.37
N PRO A 160 -9.28 4.88 -2.63
CA PRO A 160 -10.07 5.41 -3.74
C PRO A 160 -11.27 4.51 -4.07
N PRO A 161 -12.40 5.08 -4.52
CA PRO A 161 -13.58 4.32 -4.94
C PRO A 161 -13.22 3.22 -5.94
N ASN A 162 -13.74 1.99 -5.72
CA ASN A 162 -13.47 0.82 -6.58
C ASN A 162 -11.99 0.47 -6.76
N ASN A 163 -11.11 0.89 -5.84
CA ASN A 163 -9.65 0.74 -5.92
C ASN A 163 -9.06 1.31 -7.22
N ARG A 164 -9.62 2.40 -7.76
CA ARG A 164 -9.01 3.12 -8.89
C ARG A 164 -7.70 3.79 -8.48
N ASP A 165 -6.89 4.18 -9.44
CA ASP A 165 -5.75 5.06 -9.17
C ASP A 165 -6.23 6.37 -8.55
N PRO A 166 -5.55 6.91 -7.53
CA PRO A 166 -5.86 8.21 -6.96
C PRO A 166 -5.71 9.34 -8.00
N HIS A 167 -6.61 10.32 -7.98
CA HIS A 167 -6.49 11.50 -8.81
C HIS A 167 -5.31 12.39 -8.39
N PRO A 168 -4.73 13.19 -9.31
CA PRO A 168 -3.63 14.10 -8.97
C PRO A 168 -3.93 15.04 -7.81
N THR A 169 -5.15 15.57 -7.73
CA THR A 169 -5.60 16.45 -6.65
C THR A 169 -5.66 15.74 -5.30
N GLU A 170 -6.13 14.47 -5.26
CA GLU A 170 -6.17 13.65 -4.04
C GLU A 170 -4.76 13.37 -3.51
N ILE A 171 -3.82 13.19 -4.41
CA ILE A 171 -2.42 12.95 -4.06
C ILE A 171 -1.77 14.22 -3.54
N LEU A 172 -1.98 15.36 -4.20
CA LEU A 172 -1.46 16.64 -3.75
C LEU A 172 -1.98 16.97 -2.34
N SER A 173 -3.26 16.78 -2.08
CA SER A 173 -3.85 16.97 -0.75
C SER A 173 -3.25 16.04 0.31
N CYS A 174 -2.80 14.83 -0.08
CA CYS A 174 -2.24 13.84 0.85
C CYS A 174 -0.71 13.91 0.98
N ALA A 175 -0.03 14.57 0.04
CA ALA A 175 1.43 14.62 -0.05
C ALA A 175 2.12 15.15 1.22
N PRO A 176 1.65 16.22 1.91
CA PRO A 176 2.30 16.73 3.12
C PRO A 176 2.40 15.69 4.24
N PHE A 177 1.41 14.80 4.37
CA PHE A 177 1.44 13.73 5.37
C PHE A 177 2.59 12.74 5.11
N LEU A 178 2.77 12.31 3.85
CA LEU A 178 3.86 11.42 3.50
C LEU A 178 5.22 12.11 3.65
N ALA A 179 5.35 13.37 3.23
CA ALA A 179 6.56 14.14 3.38
C ALA A 179 6.98 14.22 4.86
N ARG A 180 6.02 14.53 5.75
CA ARG A 180 6.27 14.58 7.19
C ARG A 180 6.63 13.21 7.77
N GLN A 181 5.97 12.13 7.33
CA GLN A 181 6.34 10.78 7.75
C GLN A 181 7.78 10.44 7.37
N ILE A 182 8.22 10.77 6.16
CA ILE A 182 9.60 10.52 5.70
C ILE A 182 10.59 11.32 6.53
N GLU A 183 10.29 12.60 6.79
CA GLU A 183 11.13 13.49 7.60
C GLU A 183 11.29 12.99 9.05
N LEU A 184 10.21 12.53 9.69
CA LEU A 184 10.24 12.00 11.05
C LEU A 184 10.91 10.63 11.13
N LEU A 185 10.70 9.78 10.11
CA LEU A 185 11.23 8.42 10.07
C LEU A 185 12.74 8.40 9.75
N GLN A 186 13.21 9.30 8.89
CA GLN A 186 14.59 9.36 8.38
C GLN A 186 15.12 7.99 7.92
N PRO A 187 14.44 7.32 6.96
CA PRO A 187 14.83 6.00 6.54
C PRO A 187 16.16 6.04 5.77
N ARG A 188 16.92 4.94 5.80
CA ARG A 188 18.14 4.80 4.97
C ARG A 188 17.82 4.36 3.55
N LEU A 189 16.64 3.80 3.32
CA LEU A 189 16.18 3.35 2.02
C LEU A 189 14.65 3.49 1.91
N ILE A 190 14.19 3.94 0.75
CA ILE A 190 12.78 3.84 0.35
C ILE A 190 12.66 2.78 -0.73
N LEU A 191 11.87 1.72 -0.47
CA LEU A 191 11.50 0.72 -1.47
C LEU A 191 10.11 1.05 -2.01
N ILE A 192 10.02 1.47 -3.27
CA ILE A 192 8.76 1.82 -3.92
C ILE A 192 8.17 0.62 -4.63
N LEU A 193 6.89 0.35 -4.38
CA LEU A 193 6.11 -0.73 -4.95
C LEU A 193 5.19 -0.23 -6.08
N GLY A 194 5.62 -0.42 -7.34
CA GLY A 194 4.80 -0.16 -8.53
C GLY A 194 4.91 1.26 -9.10
N LYS A 195 4.39 1.41 -10.32
CA LYS A 195 4.57 2.62 -11.15
C LYS A 195 3.88 3.86 -10.57
N VAL A 196 2.69 3.69 -9.99
CA VAL A 196 1.92 4.84 -9.49
C VAL A 196 2.64 5.52 -8.33
N ALA A 197 3.16 4.74 -7.37
CA ALA A 197 3.94 5.30 -6.26
C ALA A 197 5.24 5.97 -6.75
N VAL A 198 5.91 5.42 -7.77
CA VAL A 198 7.08 6.04 -8.42
C VAL A 198 6.72 7.40 -9.00
N ARG A 199 5.66 7.45 -9.81
CA ARG A 199 5.18 8.69 -10.43
C ARG A 199 4.91 9.77 -9.37
N ARG A 200 4.41 9.35 -8.21
CA ARG A 200 4.03 10.28 -7.13
C ARG A 200 5.19 10.79 -6.32
N LEU A 201 6.13 9.94 -5.95
CA LEU A 201 7.27 10.36 -5.14
C LEU A 201 8.39 10.98 -5.98
N LEU A 202 8.70 10.38 -7.15
CA LEU A 202 9.85 10.76 -7.97
C LEU A 202 9.49 11.59 -9.20
N GLN A 203 8.18 11.77 -9.48
CA GLN A 203 7.67 12.50 -10.67
C GLN A 203 8.22 11.95 -12.00
N LYS A 204 8.44 10.62 -12.07
CA LYS A 204 8.94 9.92 -13.26
C LYS A 204 7.82 9.16 -13.96
N GLU A 205 7.73 9.34 -15.29
CA GLU A 205 6.70 8.73 -16.14
C GLU A 205 7.19 7.49 -16.92
N ASP A 206 8.48 7.20 -16.85
CA ASP A 206 9.08 6.07 -17.55
C ASP A 206 8.41 4.73 -17.20
N ALA A 207 8.51 3.77 -18.12
CA ALA A 207 8.08 2.40 -17.85
C ALA A 207 8.86 1.82 -16.67
N LEU A 208 8.18 1.08 -15.78
CA LEU A 208 8.78 0.53 -14.56
C LEU A 208 10.03 -0.30 -14.85
N GLY A 209 10.04 -1.07 -15.96
CA GLY A 209 11.18 -1.86 -16.38
C GLY A 209 12.46 -1.05 -16.67
N LYS A 210 12.32 0.25 -17.02
CA LYS A 210 13.46 1.15 -17.24
C LYS A 210 13.98 1.77 -15.93
N LEU A 211 13.14 1.81 -14.92
CA LEU A 211 13.40 2.43 -13.62
C LEU A 211 13.95 1.42 -12.59
N ARG A 212 13.63 0.13 -12.72
CA ARG A 212 14.14 -0.94 -11.86
C ARG A 212 15.66 -1.14 -12.01
N GLY A 213 16.28 -1.75 -11.02
CA GLY A 213 17.71 -2.08 -11.04
C GLY A 213 18.64 -0.87 -11.01
N LYS A 214 18.13 0.30 -10.60
CA LYS A 214 18.87 1.57 -10.48
C LYS A 214 18.57 2.22 -9.14
N ILE A 215 19.54 2.96 -8.62
CA ILE A 215 19.33 3.83 -7.46
C ILE A 215 18.72 5.14 -7.97
N HIS A 216 17.61 5.51 -7.37
CA HIS A 216 17.03 6.84 -7.47
C HIS A 216 17.22 7.56 -6.14
N GLU A 217 16.79 8.81 -6.06
CA GLU A 217 16.94 9.62 -4.86
C GLU A 217 15.69 10.44 -4.59
N TYR A 218 15.33 10.55 -3.33
CA TYR A 218 14.32 11.46 -2.81
C TYR A 218 14.86 12.14 -1.56
N GLN A 219 15.07 13.47 -1.63
CA GLN A 219 15.64 14.25 -0.52
C GLN A 219 16.90 13.61 0.09
N SER A 220 17.86 13.23 -0.77
CA SER A 220 19.10 12.55 -0.39
C SER A 220 18.94 11.13 0.20
N ILE A 221 17.73 10.58 0.19
CA ILE A 221 17.45 9.20 0.59
C ILE A 221 17.48 8.31 -0.65
N PRO A 222 18.29 7.23 -0.67
CA PRO A 222 18.30 6.27 -1.78
C PRO A 222 16.94 5.59 -1.93
N VAL A 223 16.50 5.46 -3.18
CA VAL A 223 15.23 4.87 -3.56
C VAL A 223 15.47 3.71 -4.53
N VAL A 224 14.93 2.55 -4.20
CA VAL A 224 14.88 1.38 -5.08
C VAL A 224 13.43 1.12 -5.46
N ILE A 225 13.22 0.68 -6.70
CA ILE A 225 11.89 0.47 -7.29
C ILE A 225 11.73 -1.00 -7.62
N THR A 226 10.56 -1.55 -7.28
CA THR A 226 10.17 -2.91 -7.69
C THR A 226 8.70 -2.98 -8.11
N TYR A 227 8.25 -4.14 -8.56
CA TYR A 227 6.85 -4.37 -8.91
C TYR A 227 5.94 -4.37 -7.69
N HIS A 228 4.71 -3.87 -7.88
CA HIS A 228 3.68 -3.96 -6.84
C HIS A 228 3.26 -5.43 -6.62
N PRO A 229 3.10 -5.90 -5.38
CA PRO A 229 2.73 -7.29 -5.11
C PRO A 229 1.43 -7.73 -5.80
N ALA A 230 0.43 -6.85 -5.91
CA ALA A 230 -0.81 -7.15 -6.65
C ALA A 230 -0.56 -7.44 -8.14
N TYR A 231 0.44 -6.80 -8.75
CA TYR A 231 0.86 -7.12 -10.13
C TYR A 231 1.53 -8.50 -10.19
N LEU A 232 2.40 -8.82 -9.23
CA LEU A 232 3.09 -10.11 -9.17
C LEU A 232 2.13 -11.30 -8.93
N LEU A 233 0.98 -11.06 -8.31
CA LEU A 233 -0.09 -12.08 -8.19
C LEU A 233 -0.73 -12.38 -9.54
N ARG A 234 -0.85 -11.40 -10.42
CA ARG A 234 -1.40 -11.55 -11.78
C ARG A 234 -0.35 -12.00 -12.80
N SER A 235 0.92 -11.71 -12.54
CA SER A 235 2.05 -12.00 -13.43
C SER A 235 3.18 -12.70 -12.66
N PRO A 236 3.01 -13.99 -12.31
CA PRO A 236 3.96 -14.72 -11.45
C PRO A 236 5.37 -14.82 -12.01
N SER A 237 5.54 -14.80 -13.34
CA SER A 237 6.85 -14.80 -14.02
C SER A 237 7.73 -13.61 -13.66
N GLU A 238 7.11 -12.47 -13.28
CA GLU A 238 7.83 -11.26 -12.90
C GLU A 238 8.39 -11.30 -11.46
N LYS A 239 8.06 -12.33 -10.67
CA LYS A 239 8.58 -12.49 -9.30
C LYS A 239 10.10 -12.63 -9.26
N ALA A 240 10.70 -13.26 -10.28
CA ALA A 240 12.16 -13.37 -10.37
C ALA A 240 12.81 -11.98 -10.44
N LYS A 241 12.27 -11.09 -11.24
CA LYS A 241 12.75 -9.71 -11.35
C LYS A 241 12.54 -8.92 -10.04
N ALA A 242 11.40 -9.12 -9.35
CA ALA A 242 11.19 -8.52 -8.04
C ALA A 242 12.20 -9.04 -7.00
N TRP A 243 12.60 -10.30 -7.09
CA TRP A 243 13.65 -10.86 -6.24
C TRP A 243 15.01 -10.18 -6.48
N GLU A 244 15.40 -9.97 -7.74
CA GLU A 244 16.60 -9.21 -8.10
C GLU A 244 16.59 -7.79 -7.49
N ASP A 245 15.44 -7.10 -7.58
CA ASP A 245 15.28 -5.77 -7.00
C ASP A 245 15.43 -5.75 -5.47
N LEU A 246 14.89 -6.77 -4.79
CA LEU A 246 15.00 -6.89 -3.34
C LEU A 246 16.45 -7.15 -2.90
N GLN A 247 17.18 -8.00 -3.61
CA GLN A 247 18.61 -8.22 -3.35
C GLN A 247 19.42 -6.94 -3.61
N PHE A 248 19.09 -6.22 -4.68
CA PHE A 248 19.68 -4.92 -4.96
C PHE A 248 19.39 -3.91 -3.84
N ALA A 249 18.16 -3.83 -3.37
CA ALA A 249 17.78 -2.97 -2.26
C ALA A 249 18.57 -3.29 -0.98
N LEU A 250 18.81 -4.58 -0.68
CA LEU A 250 19.68 -5.00 0.43
C LEU A 250 21.10 -4.46 0.28
N SER A 251 21.68 -4.57 -0.92
CA SER A 251 23.04 -4.08 -1.18
C SER A 251 23.17 -2.56 -1.01
N VAL A 252 22.11 -1.81 -1.38
CA VAL A 252 22.07 -0.35 -1.23
C VAL A 252 21.88 0.08 0.24
N ALA A 253 21.11 -0.68 1.03
CA ALA A 253 20.83 -0.36 2.43
C ALA A 253 21.94 -0.81 3.40
N SER A 254 22.79 -1.75 2.98
CA SER A 254 23.91 -2.21 3.80
C SER A 254 24.95 -1.10 3.93
N PRO A 255 25.42 -0.76 5.13
CA PRO A 255 26.57 0.13 5.25
C PRO A 255 27.80 -0.56 4.63
N ILE A 256 28.52 0.20 3.79
CA ILE A 256 29.87 -0.16 3.35
C ILE A 256 30.79 -0.12 4.57
#